data_37d3e92ed7b8e3f142e09e51cebdd58e
#
_entry.id   37d3e92ed7b8e3f142e09e51cebdd58e
#
_cell.length_a   1.000
_cell.length_b   1.000
_cell.length_c   1.000
_cell.angle_alpha   90.00
_cell.angle_beta   90.00
_cell.angle_gamma   90.00
#
_symmetry.space_group_name_H-M   'P 1'
#
loop_
_entity.id
_entity.type
_entity.pdbx_description
1 polymer ?
#
loop_
_entity_poly.entity_id
_entity_poly.type
_entity_poly.pdbx_seq_one_letter_code
_entity_poly.pdbx_strand_id
1 'polypeptide(L)'
;MDALRGDAELWSGLREVEAREAARGEIQAAHSPQLYKHVERAVSEGIGYLDPDTVVSMRSLDAARRAAGAPCQAIDLIMAGEVRNAFVPVRPPGHHATEERSMGFCLFNNVAVAARYAQQKYADIEKVAIIDWDVHHGNGTQGIFYGDPTVFFFSAHQYPWYPGTGSRGEKGTGRGLGFTLNLPLRAATPAVEHKRGFEAALEEMSTNFTPDLIIISAGFDSHLGDPLGQLLLMDQDFVDFTRALKQWADSSCQGRIVSCLEGGYNLETLGETVRAHVSELNR
;
A
#
# COMPACT_ATOMS: atom_id res chain seq x y z
N MET A 1 15.68 -6.81 -2.02
CA MET A 1 16.71 -5.96 -2.69
C MET A 1 17.68 -6.79 -3.53
N ASP A 2 18.13 -7.94 -3.04
CA ASP A 2 19.12 -8.77 -3.76
C ASP A 2 18.61 -9.24 -5.13
N ALA A 3 17.35 -9.63 -5.24
CA ALA A 3 16.71 -9.99 -6.50
C ALA A 3 16.67 -8.83 -7.51
N LEU A 4 16.43 -7.60 -7.05
CA LEU A 4 16.46 -6.40 -7.92
C LEU A 4 17.88 -6.07 -8.37
N ARG A 5 18.85 -6.07 -7.45
CA ARG A 5 20.27 -5.80 -7.76
C ARG A 5 20.92 -6.90 -8.57
N GLY A 6 20.43 -8.15 -8.45
CA GLY A 6 20.90 -9.29 -9.23
C GLY A 6 20.49 -9.25 -10.71
N ASP A 7 19.46 -8.50 -11.06
CA ASP A 7 19.01 -8.24 -12.43
C ASP A 7 19.69 -6.96 -12.95
N ALA A 8 20.85 -7.11 -13.58
CA ALA A 8 21.68 -5.97 -14.00
C ALA A 8 21.00 -5.08 -15.04
N GLU A 9 20.15 -5.64 -15.91
CA GLU A 9 19.41 -4.88 -16.92
C GLU A 9 18.35 -4.01 -16.25
N LEU A 10 17.52 -4.62 -15.41
CA LEU A 10 16.51 -3.89 -14.62
C LEU A 10 17.17 -2.82 -13.75
N TRP A 11 18.23 -3.21 -12.99
CA TRP A 11 18.89 -2.32 -12.05
C TRP A 11 19.49 -1.07 -12.71
N SER A 12 20.01 -1.21 -13.93
CA SER A 12 20.57 -0.08 -14.68
C SER A 12 19.53 0.97 -15.09
N GLY A 13 18.24 0.57 -15.16
CA GLY A 13 17.12 1.46 -15.45
C GLY A 13 16.49 2.09 -14.19
N LEU A 14 16.94 1.70 -12.99
CA LEU A 14 16.36 2.19 -11.73
C LEU A 14 17.27 3.25 -11.09
N ARG A 15 16.63 4.21 -10.42
CA ARG A 15 17.29 5.18 -9.56
C ARG A 15 17.09 4.79 -8.11
N GLU A 16 18.15 4.34 -7.44
CA GLU A 16 18.10 4.09 -5.99
C GLU A 16 18.18 5.42 -5.22
N VAL A 17 17.28 5.59 -4.25
CA VAL A 17 17.21 6.79 -3.42
C VAL A 17 17.12 6.38 -1.95
N GLU A 18 17.93 6.99 -1.08
CA GLU A 18 17.83 6.77 0.35
C GLU A 18 16.55 7.42 0.91
N ALA A 19 15.78 6.64 1.69
CA ALA A 19 14.53 7.10 2.25
C ALA A 19 14.74 8.18 3.33
N ARG A 20 14.05 9.32 3.19
CA ARG A 20 13.95 10.32 4.24
C ARG A 20 13.01 9.87 5.35
N GLU A 21 13.14 10.44 6.52
CA GLU A 21 12.15 10.28 7.57
C GLU A 21 10.95 11.20 7.32
N ALA A 22 9.74 10.68 7.59
CA ALA A 22 8.56 11.53 7.67
C ALA A 22 8.65 12.47 8.89
N ALA A 23 8.28 13.71 8.70
CA ALA A 23 8.07 14.63 9.80
C ALA A 23 6.85 14.18 10.62
N ARG A 24 6.84 14.51 11.92
CA ARG A 24 5.71 14.19 12.79
C ARG A 24 4.38 14.72 12.26
N GLY A 25 4.36 15.94 11.71
CA GLY A 25 3.17 16.54 11.13
C GLY A 25 2.64 15.79 9.90
N GLU A 26 3.55 15.21 9.08
CA GLU A 26 3.16 14.38 7.93
C GLU A 26 2.46 13.10 8.40
N ILE A 27 2.98 12.43 9.43
CA ILE A 27 2.35 11.24 10.02
C ILE A 27 0.99 11.60 10.64
N GLN A 28 0.91 12.74 11.33
CA GLN A 28 -0.32 13.21 11.97
C GLN A 28 -1.38 13.74 10.98
N ALA A 29 -1.07 13.86 9.71
CA ALA A 29 -2.07 14.13 8.67
C ALA A 29 -3.00 12.92 8.42
N ALA A 30 -2.54 11.70 8.74
CA ALA A 30 -3.31 10.46 8.62
C ALA A 30 -3.63 9.80 9.97
N HIS A 31 -2.93 10.18 11.03
CA HIS A 31 -3.04 9.58 12.35
C HIS A 31 -3.27 10.61 13.46
N SER A 32 -3.94 10.20 14.50
CA SER A 32 -4.13 11.03 15.69
C SER A 32 -2.79 11.36 16.36
N PRO A 33 -2.65 12.54 16.98
CA PRO A 33 -1.48 12.88 17.78
C PRO A 33 -1.22 11.88 18.92
N GLN A 34 -2.27 11.20 19.38
CA GLN A 34 -2.23 10.20 20.44
C GLN A 34 -1.53 8.93 19.99
N LEU A 35 -1.79 8.46 18.77
CA LEU A 35 -1.11 7.30 18.22
C LEU A 35 0.39 7.53 18.10
N TYR A 36 0.81 8.67 17.54
CA TYR A 36 2.23 9.00 17.43
C TYR A 36 2.92 8.98 18.80
N LYS A 37 2.32 9.65 19.81
CA LYS A 37 2.84 9.65 21.18
C LYS A 37 2.88 8.27 21.81
N HIS A 38 1.89 7.42 21.52
CA HIS A 38 1.84 6.05 22.02
C HIS A 38 3.00 5.22 21.47
N VAL A 39 3.27 5.28 20.16
CA VAL A 39 4.40 4.60 19.52
C VAL A 39 5.73 5.13 20.05
N GLU A 40 5.90 6.45 20.13
CA GLU A 40 7.09 7.12 20.66
C GLU A 40 7.39 6.66 22.10
N ARG A 41 6.36 6.65 22.94
CA ARG A 41 6.46 6.20 24.33
C ARG A 41 6.81 4.71 24.44
N ALA A 42 6.12 3.86 23.66
CA ALA A 42 6.36 2.42 23.68
C ALA A 42 7.81 2.08 23.32
N VAL A 43 8.38 2.78 22.33
CA VAL A 43 9.78 2.62 21.95
C VAL A 43 10.73 3.14 23.03
N SER A 44 10.47 4.32 23.59
CA SER A 44 11.35 4.94 24.61
C SER A 44 11.35 4.21 25.96
N GLU A 45 10.21 3.63 26.34
CA GLU A 45 10.05 2.87 27.59
C GLU A 45 10.39 1.37 27.42
N GLY A 46 10.70 0.90 26.21
CA GLY A 46 11.02 -0.50 25.93
C GLY A 46 9.79 -1.42 26.04
N ILE A 47 8.59 -0.91 25.80
CA ILE A 47 7.35 -1.71 25.74
C ILE A 47 7.43 -2.56 24.47
N GLY A 48 7.62 -3.87 24.60
CA GLY A 48 7.92 -4.76 23.47
C GLY A 48 6.82 -4.90 22.41
N TYR A 49 5.57 -4.52 22.70
CA TYR A 49 4.40 -4.75 21.83
C TYR A 49 3.43 -3.57 21.88
N LEU A 50 2.87 -3.20 20.72
CA LEU A 50 1.76 -2.24 20.59
C LEU A 50 0.40 -2.95 20.44
N ASP A 51 0.44 -4.19 19.96
CA ASP A 51 -0.69 -5.08 19.70
C ASP A 51 -0.14 -6.52 19.83
N PRO A 52 -0.94 -7.59 20.01
CA PRO A 52 -0.45 -8.96 20.15
C PRO A 52 0.54 -9.44 19.11
N ASP A 53 0.51 -8.86 17.89
CA ASP A 53 1.40 -9.21 16.78
C ASP A 53 2.34 -8.08 16.33
N THR A 54 2.22 -6.88 16.93
CA THR A 54 2.98 -5.69 16.50
C THR A 54 4.11 -5.38 17.49
N VAL A 55 5.26 -5.97 17.20
CA VAL A 55 6.47 -5.87 18.02
C VAL A 55 7.19 -4.54 17.77
N VAL A 56 7.71 -3.93 18.83
CA VAL A 56 8.56 -2.74 18.74
C VAL A 56 9.89 -2.93 19.50
N SER A 57 10.92 -2.26 18.99
CA SER A 57 12.27 -2.19 19.55
C SER A 57 12.75 -0.75 19.56
N MET A 58 13.94 -0.48 20.10
CA MET A 58 14.52 0.88 20.19
C MET A 58 14.62 1.63 18.83
N ARG A 59 14.68 0.89 17.70
CA ARG A 59 14.80 1.48 16.36
C ARG A 59 13.49 1.49 15.58
N SER A 60 12.40 1.00 16.17
CA SER A 60 11.14 0.86 15.46
C SER A 60 10.50 2.19 15.05
N LEU A 61 10.63 3.24 15.86
CA LEU A 61 10.12 4.56 15.50
C LEU A 61 10.90 5.16 14.32
N ASP A 62 12.24 5.03 14.29
CA ASP A 62 13.06 5.51 13.18
C ASP A 62 12.71 4.76 11.88
N ALA A 63 12.58 3.43 11.97
CA ALA A 63 12.18 2.61 10.83
C ALA A 63 10.79 2.98 10.31
N ALA A 64 9.80 3.18 11.20
CA ALA A 64 8.44 3.57 10.84
C ALA A 64 8.37 4.97 10.21
N ARG A 65 9.17 5.92 10.72
CA ARG A 65 9.28 7.26 10.13
C ARG A 65 9.90 7.23 8.73
N ARG A 66 10.92 6.37 8.51
CA ARG A 66 11.49 6.17 7.17
C ARG A 66 10.50 5.47 6.24
N ALA A 67 9.77 4.46 6.74
CA ALA A 67 8.76 3.77 5.96
C ALA A 67 7.63 4.70 5.50
N ALA A 68 7.18 5.62 6.35
CA ALA A 68 6.18 6.63 5.99
C ALA A 68 6.76 7.78 5.14
N GLY A 69 8.05 8.12 5.33
CA GLY A 69 8.71 9.21 4.61
C GLY A 69 9.11 8.84 3.17
N ALA A 70 9.43 7.58 2.93
CA ALA A 70 9.86 7.10 1.61
C ALA A 70 8.81 7.31 0.51
N PRO A 71 7.52 6.95 0.68
CA PRO A 71 6.52 7.21 -0.35
C PRO A 71 6.23 8.72 -0.52
N CYS A 72 6.34 9.54 0.53
CA CYS A 72 6.27 10.99 0.38
C CYS A 72 7.41 11.53 -0.49
N GLN A 73 8.63 11.05 -0.28
CA GLN A 73 9.78 11.40 -1.11
C GLN A 73 9.63 10.92 -2.56
N ALA A 74 9.08 9.71 -2.76
CA ALA A 74 8.77 9.20 -4.09
C ALA A 74 7.78 10.13 -4.83
N ILE A 75 6.75 10.62 -4.14
CA ILE A 75 5.81 11.61 -4.69
C ILE A 75 6.54 12.90 -5.07
N ASP A 76 7.47 13.39 -4.24
CA ASP A 76 8.26 14.58 -4.55
C ASP A 76 9.04 14.42 -5.87
N LEU A 77 9.68 13.28 -6.08
CA LEU A 77 10.45 12.97 -7.29
C LEU A 77 9.53 12.86 -8.53
N ILE A 78 8.35 12.27 -8.38
CA ILE A 78 7.35 12.18 -9.45
C ILE A 78 6.84 13.58 -9.81
N MET A 79 6.47 14.39 -8.84
CA MET A 79 5.95 15.74 -9.07
C MET A 79 7.01 16.70 -9.62
N ALA A 80 8.29 16.47 -9.33
CA ALA A 80 9.40 17.17 -9.94
C ALA A 80 9.71 16.72 -11.39
N GLY A 81 9.04 15.66 -11.89
CA GLY A 81 9.30 15.08 -13.21
C GLY A 81 10.63 14.32 -13.31
N GLU A 82 11.24 13.99 -12.18
CA GLU A 82 12.51 13.26 -12.13
C GLU A 82 12.33 11.76 -12.38
N VAL A 83 11.15 11.21 -12.00
CA VAL A 83 10.72 9.84 -12.27
C VAL A 83 9.23 9.82 -12.59
N ARG A 84 8.73 8.78 -13.28
CA ARG A 84 7.30 8.62 -13.57
C ARG A 84 6.55 7.86 -12.49
N ASN A 85 7.23 6.88 -11.91
CA ASN A 85 6.69 6.02 -10.86
C ASN A 85 7.81 5.60 -9.90
N ALA A 86 7.45 4.99 -8.78
CA ALA A 86 8.40 4.51 -7.81
C ALA A 86 7.91 3.22 -7.12
N PHE A 87 8.86 2.33 -6.80
CA PHE A 87 8.65 1.24 -5.87
C PHE A 87 9.37 1.52 -4.55
N VAL A 88 8.68 1.34 -3.44
CA VAL A 88 9.14 1.68 -2.10
C VAL A 88 9.21 0.41 -1.24
N PRO A 89 10.38 -0.28 -1.20
CA PRO A 89 10.57 -1.53 -0.47
C PRO A 89 10.75 -1.27 1.03
N VAL A 90 9.71 -0.80 1.70
CA VAL A 90 9.79 -0.38 3.11
C VAL A 90 9.35 -1.45 4.09
N ARG A 91 9.84 -1.32 5.33
CA ARG A 91 9.44 -2.06 6.50
C ARG A 91 9.61 -1.14 7.73
N PRO A 92 8.58 -1.12 8.63
CA PRO A 92 7.36 -1.92 8.71
C PRO A 92 6.35 -1.60 7.61
N PRO A 93 5.38 -2.54 7.34
CA PRO A 93 4.22 -2.29 6.49
C PRO A 93 3.29 -1.25 7.13
N GLY A 94 2.20 -0.87 6.44
CA GLY A 94 1.39 0.25 6.89
C GLY A 94 -0.13 0.03 6.88
N HIS A 95 -0.68 -0.76 5.99
CA HIS A 95 -2.10 -0.75 5.63
C HIS A 95 -3.08 -1.12 6.76
N HIS A 96 -2.61 -1.80 7.83
CA HIS A 96 -3.44 -2.12 8.98
C HIS A 96 -3.49 -1.02 10.05
N ALA A 97 -2.52 -0.10 10.09
CA ALA A 97 -2.52 0.98 11.07
C ALA A 97 -3.69 1.93 10.82
N THR A 98 -4.59 2.02 11.81
CA THR A 98 -5.76 2.90 11.76
C THR A 98 -5.35 4.33 12.17
N GLU A 99 -6.28 5.29 12.14
CA GLU A 99 -6.04 6.63 12.65
C GLU A 99 -5.52 6.64 14.11
N GLU A 100 -5.98 5.70 14.94
CA GLU A 100 -5.73 5.70 16.38
C GLU A 100 -4.95 4.48 16.89
N ARG A 101 -4.66 3.47 16.05
CA ARG A 101 -4.11 2.20 16.52
C ARG A 101 -3.09 1.60 15.55
N SER A 102 -1.92 1.20 16.10
CA SER A 102 -0.97 0.30 15.43
C SER A 102 -1.41 -1.15 15.59
N MET A 103 -1.40 -1.94 14.53
CA MET A 103 -1.77 -3.35 14.53
C MET A 103 -1.28 -4.05 13.26
N GLY A 104 -1.29 -5.39 13.22
CA GLY A 104 -0.95 -6.15 12.02
C GLY A 104 0.46 -5.85 11.52
N PHE A 105 1.45 -5.80 12.39
CA PHE A 105 2.84 -5.41 12.11
C PHE A 105 3.04 -3.94 11.71
N CYS A 106 1.96 -3.16 11.55
CA CYS A 106 1.98 -1.78 11.08
C CYS A 106 2.02 -0.78 12.23
N LEU A 107 2.99 0.13 12.22
CA LEU A 107 3.10 1.20 13.21
C LEU A 107 2.32 2.44 12.75
N PHE A 108 2.61 2.92 11.54
CA PHE A 108 1.90 4.00 10.86
C PHE A 108 1.46 3.52 9.47
N ASN A 109 0.43 4.11 8.92
CA ASN A 109 -0.10 3.78 7.61
C ASN A 109 0.66 4.55 6.52
N ASN A 110 1.65 3.90 5.92
CA ASN A 110 2.57 4.52 4.98
C ASN A 110 1.85 5.14 3.77
N VAL A 111 0.90 4.41 3.19
CA VAL A 111 0.15 4.86 2.00
C VAL A 111 -0.86 5.96 2.34
N ALA A 112 -1.47 5.92 3.53
CA ALA A 112 -2.37 6.98 3.97
C ALA A 112 -1.62 8.29 4.26
N VAL A 113 -0.45 8.20 4.91
CA VAL A 113 0.45 9.35 5.12
C VAL A 113 0.86 9.94 3.76
N ALA A 114 1.24 9.11 2.80
CA ALA A 114 1.62 9.53 1.46
C ALA A 114 0.47 10.23 0.71
N ALA A 115 -0.74 9.68 0.78
CA ALA A 115 -1.93 10.29 0.15
C ALA A 115 -2.22 11.67 0.75
N ARG A 116 -2.25 11.80 2.08
CA ARG A 116 -2.45 13.09 2.74
C ARG A 116 -1.33 14.09 2.46
N TYR A 117 -0.09 13.61 2.44
CA TYR A 117 1.06 14.43 2.06
C TYR A 117 0.92 15.01 0.65
N ALA A 118 0.58 14.16 -0.32
CA ALA A 118 0.38 14.59 -1.70
C ALA A 118 -0.69 15.67 -1.81
N GLN A 119 -1.87 15.44 -1.22
CA GLN A 119 -2.99 16.38 -1.21
C GLN A 119 -2.67 17.71 -0.52
N GLN A 120 -1.87 17.69 0.55
CA GLN A 120 -1.52 18.92 1.28
C GLN A 120 -0.43 19.74 0.58
N LYS A 121 0.50 19.07 -0.10
CA LYS A 121 1.67 19.73 -0.69
C LYS A 121 1.46 20.19 -2.12
N TYR A 122 0.70 19.45 -2.91
CA TYR A 122 0.55 19.65 -4.34
C TYR A 122 -0.89 20.00 -4.70
N ALA A 123 -1.12 21.23 -5.15
CA ALA A 123 -2.45 21.71 -5.54
C ALA A 123 -3.06 20.89 -6.72
N ASP A 124 -2.20 20.25 -7.52
CA ASP A 124 -2.61 19.41 -8.65
C ASP A 124 -2.98 17.96 -8.21
N ILE A 125 -2.89 17.64 -6.92
CA ILE A 125 -3.27 16.34 -6.37
C ILE A 125 -4.43 16.51 -5.41
N GLU A 126 -5.64 16.38 -5.93
CA GLU A 126 -6.87 16.38 -5.13
C GLU A 126 -7.36 14.94 -4.88
N LYS A 127 -7.36 14.11 -5.94
CA LYS A 127 -7.93 12.77 -5.92
C LYS A 127 -6.85 11.68 -5.96
N VAL A 128 -6.87 10.80 -4.97
CA VAL A 128 -5.92 9.67 -4.87
C VAL A 128 -6.67 8.35 -4.93
N ALA A 129 -6.23 7.43 -5.78
CA ALA A 129 -6.67 6.04 -5.73
C ALA A 129 -5.65 5.21 -4.97
N ILE A 130 -6.10 4.47 -3.95
CA ILE A 130 -5.27 3.52 -3.20
C ILE A 130 -5.76 2.11 -3.52
N ILE A 131 -4.88 1.30 -4.10
CA ILE A 131 -5.16 -0.07 -4.52
C ILE A 131 -4.36 -1.01 -3.63
N ASP A 132 -5.04 -1.87 -2.91
CA ASP A 132 -4.46 -2.82 -1.97
C ASP A 132 -4.74 -4.24 -2.46
N TRP A 133 -3.69 -5.00 -2.77
CA TRP A 133 -3.77 -6.41 -3.16
C TRP A 133 -3.05 -7.34 -2.18
N ASP A 134 -2.67 -6.83 -1.01
CA ASP A 134 -2.25 -7.68 0.11
C ASP A 134 -3.32 -8.73 0.40
N VAL A 135 -2.91 -9.92 0.86
CA VAL A 135 -3.87 -10.98 1.19
C VAL A 135 -4.78 -10.61 2.34
N HIS A 136 -4.34 -9.66 3.19
CA HIS A 136 -5.11 -9.13 4.30
C HIS A 136 -5.85 -7.86 3.90
N HIS A 137 -7.04 -7.66 4.46
CA HIS A 137 -7.78 -6.42 4.25
C HIS A 137 -7.05 -5.22 4.84
N GLY A 138 -6.84 -4.15 4.05
CA GLY A 138 -6.24 -2.89 4.49
C GLY A 138 -7.19 -2.05 5.35
N ASN A 139 -7.60 -2.60 6.50
CA ASN A 139 -8.59 -2.00 7.40
C ASN A 139 -8.21 -0.61 7.90
N GLY A 140 -6.92 -0.36 8.10
CA GLY A 140 -6.41 0.95 8.50
C GLY A 140 -6.63 1.99 7.43
N THR A 141 -6.25 1.69 6.19
CA THR A 141 -6.45 2.56 5.03
C THR A 141 -7.93 2.82 4.80
N GLN A 142 -8.76 1.75 4.79
CA GLN A 142 -10.22 1.87 4.71
C GLN A 142 -10.77 2.81 5.79
N GLY A 143 -10.37 2.61 7.06
CA GLY A 143 -10.90 3.39 8.18
C GLY A 143 -10.55 4.88 8.08
N ILE A 144 -9.31 5.22 7.71
CA ILE A 144 -8.83 6.61 7.57
C ILE A 144 -9.61 7.36 6.48
N PHE A 145 -9.97 6.68 5.38
CA PHE A 145 -10.63 7.31 4.23
C PHE A 145 -12.11 6.98 4.09
N TYR A 146 -12.74 6.30 5.07
CA TYR A 146 -14.09 5.75 4.94
C TYR A 146 -15.19 6.81 4.67
N GLY A 147 -15.01 8.04 5.12
CA GLY A 147 -15.90 9.17 4.88
C GLY A 147 -15.41 10.20 3.86
N ASP A 148 -14.31 9.92 3.17
CA ASP A 148 -13.60 10.89 2.33
C ASP A 148 -13.78 10.60 0.82
N PRO A 149 -14.48 11.46 0.06
CA PRO A 149 -14.70 11.27 -1.37
C PRO A 149 -13.47 11.61 -2.23
N THR A 150 -12.40 12.16 -1.64
CA THR A 150 -11.17 12.51 -2.36
C THR A 150 -10.19 11.34 -2.49
N VAL A 151 -10.43 10.25 -1.73
CA VAL A 151 -9.63 9.03 -1.80
C VAL A 151 -10.53 7.84 -2.12
N PHE A 152 -10.26 7.18 -3.25
CA PHE A 152 -10.90 5.91 -3.57
C PHE A 152 -10.01 4.78 -3.06
N PHE A 153 -10.53 3.95 -2.16
CA PHE A 153 -9.84 2.78 -1.64
C PHE A 153 -10.44 1.50 -2.20
N PHE A 154 -9.58 0.65 -2.79
CA PHE A 154 -9.92 -0.69 -3.21
C PHE A 154 -9.03 -1.71 -2.51
N SER A 155 -9.62 -2.79 -1.98
CA SER A 155 -8.88 -3.91 -1.40
C SER A 155 -9.37 -5.25 -1.94
N ALA A 156 -8.44 -6.05 -2.50
CA ALA A 156 -8.67 -7.43 -2.91
C ALA A 156 -7.96 -8.36 -1.93
N HIS A 157 -8.71 -9.07 -1.08
CA HIS A 157 -8.14 -9.78 0.07
C HIS A 157 -8.88 -11.10 0.36
N GLN A 158 -8.22 -11.99 1.09
CA GLN A 158 -8.84 -13.20 1.59
C GLN A 158 -9.91 -12.86 2.66
N TYR A 159 -11.08 -13.51 2.58
CA TYR A 159 -12.17 -13.31 3.53
C TYR A 159 -13.00 -14.60 3.70
N PRO A 160 -13.36 -15.00 4.94
CA PRO A 160 -12.95 -14.38 6.21
C PRO A 160 -11.48 -14.66 6.54
N TRP A 161 -10.73 -13.63 6.91
CA TRP A 161 -9.33 -13.72 7.32
C TRP A 161 -8.99 -12.54 8.24
N TYR A 162 -7.73 -12.43 8.73
CA TYR A 162 -7.29 -11.25 9.48
C TYR A 162 -7.50 -9.98 8.64
N PRO A 163 -7.95 -8.86 9.21
CA PRO A 163 -8.36 -8.63 10.60
C PRO A 163 -9.87 -8.88 10.86
N GLY A 164 -10.61 -9.49 9.95
CA GLY A 164 -12.02 -9.81 10.08
C GLY A 164 -12.98 -8.76 9.53
N THR A 165 -12.45 -7.76 8.82
CA THR A 165 -13.16 -6.68 8.13
C THR A 165 -13.02 -6.81 6.61
N GLY A 166 -13.62 -5.91 5.83
CA GLY A 166 -13.49 -5.90 4.37
C GLY A 166 -14.60 -6.68 3.66
N SER A 167 -15.79 -6.74 4.24
CA SER A 167 -16.92 -7.33 3.55
C SER A 167 -17.33 -6.48 2.34
N ARG A 168 -17.95 -7.11 1.32
CA ARG A 168 -18.45 -6.42 0.13
C ARG A 168 -19.46 -5.31 0.43
N GLY A 169 -20.08 -5.35 1.61
CA GLY A 169 -21.04 -4.34 2.06
C GLY A 169 -20.41 -3.07 2.65
N GLU A 170 -19.11 -3.09 2.94
CA GLU A 170 -18.38 -1.93 3.44
C GLU A 170 -17.98 -1.03 2.26
N LYS A 171 -18.76 0.05 2.02
CA LYS A 171 -18.69 0.89 0.82
C LYS A 171 -18.40 2.37 1.12
N GLY A 172 -17.96 2.69 2.33
CA GLY A 172 -17.81 4.06 2.79
C GLY A 172 -19.03 4.59 3.53
N THR A 173 -18.94 5.81 4.03
CA THR A 173 -20.01 6.49 4.80
C THR A 173 -20.07 7.97 4.45
N GLY A 174 -21.22 8.60 4.67
CA GLY A 174 -21.40 10.03 4.46
C GLY A 174 -21.02 10.44 3.04
N ARG A 175 -20.10 11.41 2.92
CA ARG A 175 -19.58 11.87 1.62
C ARG A 175 -18.71 10.84 0.92
N GLY A 176 -18.05 9.94 1.67
CA GLY A 176 -17.22 8.85 1.16
C GLY A 176 -18.00 7.60 0.73
N LEU A 177 -19.33 7.61 0.78
CA LEU A 177 -20.13 6.47 0.33
C LEU A 177 -19.93 6.23 -1.18
N GLY A 178 -19.49 5.02 -1.53
CA GLY A 178 -19.15 4.63 -2.89
C GLY A 178 -17.67 4.80 -3.25
N PHE A 179 -16.85 5.33 -2.33
CA PHE A 179 -15.39 5.48 -2.53
C PHE A 179 -14.56 4.43 -1.78
N THR A 180 -15.22 3.37 -1.30
CA THR A 180 -14.59 2.15 -0.78
C THR A 180 -15.16 0.95 -1.53
N LEU A 181 -14.27 0.11 -2.07
CA LEU A 181 -14.63 -1.10 -2.80
C LEU A 181 -13.83 -2.28 -2.23
N ASN A 182 -14.53 -3.33 -1.79
CA ASN A 182 -13.91 -4.55 -1.29
C ASN A 182 -14.20 -5.74 -2.19
N LEU A 183 -13.16 -6.48 -2.55
CA LEU A 183 -13.21 -7.77 -3.23
C LEU A 183 -12.81 -8.88 -2.25
N PRO A 184 -13.74 -9.34 -1.39
CA PRO A 184 -13.47 -10.46 -0.50
C PRO A 184 -13.42 -11.77 -1.29
N LEU A 185 -12.31 -12.50 -1.16
CA LEU A 185 -12.01 -13.74 -1.86
C LEU A 185 -11.92 -14.89 -0.85
N ARG A 186 -12.50 -16.05 -1.17
CA ARG A 186 -12.34 -17.23 -0.32
C ARG A 186 -10.93 -17.79 -0.41
N ALA A 187 -10.49 -18.48 0.63
CA ALA A 187 -9.28 -19.29 0.57
C ALA A 187 -9.31 -20.21 -0.66
N ALA A 188 -8.17 -20.41 -1.29
CA ALA A 188 -7.99 -21.21 -2.51
C ALA A 188 -8.85 -20.74 -3.71
N THR A 189 -9.28 -19.47 -3.75
CA THR A 189 -9.88 -18.89 -4.95
C THR A 189 -8.91 -19.03 -6.13
N PRO A 190 -9.33 -19.59 -7.27
CA PRO A 190 -8.50 -19.69 -8.46
C PRO A 190 -7.98 -18.33 -8.93
N ALA A 191 -6.73 -18.23 -9.35
CA ALA A 191 -6.12 -16.98 -9.81
C ALA A 191 -6.94 -16.30 -10.91
N VAL A 192 -7.53 -17.07 -11.83
CA VAL A 192 -8.39 -16.54 -12.91
C VAL A 192 -9.64 -15.83 -12.38
N GLU A 193 -10.22 -16.29 -11.28
CA GLU A 193 -11.38 -15.64 -10.64
C GLU A 193 -10.96 -14.38 -9.90
N HIS A 194 -9.81 -14.41 -9.20
CA HIS A 194 -9.23 -13.25 -8.56
C HIS A 194 -8.94 -12.15 -9.59
N LYS A 195 -8.24 -12.48 -10.67
CA LYS A 195 -7.92 -11.53 -11.76
C LYS A 195 -9.18 -10.91 -12.35
N ARG A 196 -10.17 -11.72 -12.71
CA ARG A 196 -11.44 -11.21 -13.24
C ARG A 196 -12.15 -10.27 -12.26
N GLY A 197 -12.12 -10.59 -10.96
CA GLY A 197 -12.68 -9.73 -9.92
C GLY A 197 -11.91 -8.41 -9.78
N PHE A 198 -10.59 -8.46 -9.86
CA PHE A 198 -9.72 -7.28 -9.82
C PHE A 198 -9.96 -6.37 -11.04
N GLU A 199 -10.01 -6.94 -12.24
CA GLU A 199 -10.28 -6.21 -13.48
C GLU A 199 -11.66 -5.53 -13.46
N ALA A 200 -12.70 -6.25 -13.01
CA ALA A 200 -14.04 -5.69 -12.88
C ALA A 200 -14.09 -4.54 -11.84
N ALA A 201 -13.39 -4.67 -10.72
CA ALA A 201 -13.28 -3.62 -9.73
C ALA A 201 -12.55 -2.39 -10.29
N LEU A 202 -11.47 -2.59 -11.04
CA LEU A 202 -10.72 -1.51 -11.68
C LEU A 202 -11.56 -0.79 -12.73
N GLU A 203 -12.39 -1.51 -13.52
CA GLU A 203 -13.33 -0.92 -14.46
C GLU A 203 -14.40 -0.07 -13.74
N GLU A 204 -14.96 -0.57 -12.63
CA GLU A 204 -15.93 0.16 -11.81
C GLU A 204 -15.29 1.46 -11.26
N MET A 205 -14.06 1.38 -10.73
CA MET A 205 -13.34 2.53 -10.22
C MET A 205 -13.04 3.56 -11.31
N SER A 206 -12.46 3.12 -12.42
CA SER A 206 -12.02 4.02 -13.50
C SER A 206 -13.18 4.74 -14.20
N THR A 207 -14.37 4.16 -14.17
CA THR A 207 -15.59 4.79 -14.68
C THR A 207 -16.09 5.91 -13.77
N ASN A 208 -15.90 5.79 -12.46
CA ASN A 208 -16.48 6.69 -11.46
C ASN A 208 -15.47 7.65 -10.81
N PHE A 209 -14.18 7.41 -11.00
CA PHE A 209 -13.12 8.16 -10.32
C PHE A 209 -11.91 8.37 -11.24
N THR A 210 -11.52 9.63 -11.41
CA THR A 210 -10.29 9.99 -12.14
C THR A 210 -9.26 10.45 -11.11
N PRO A 211 -8.26 9.63 -10.76
CA PRO A 211 -7.24 10.01 -9.80
C PRO A 211 -6.20 10.95 -10.41
N ASP A 212 -5.57 11.76 -9.56
CA ASP A 212 -4.38 12.54 -9.88
C ASP A 212 -3.09 11.79 -9.52
N LEU A 213 -3.22 10.75 -8.68
CA LEU A 213 -2.15 9.88 -8.20
C LEU A 213 -2.72 8.50 -7.86
N ILE A 214 -2.02 7.44 -8.24
CA ILE A 214 -2.30 6.06 -7.80
C ILE A 214 -1.23 5.64 -6.79
N ILE A 215 -1.66 5.12 -5.63
CA ILE A 215 -0.80 4.50 -4.63
C ILE A 215 -1.20 3.03 -4.51
N ILE A 216 -0.20 2.14 -4.45
CA ILE A 216 -0.41 0.71 -4.33
C ILE A 216 0.11 0.25 -2.96
N SER A 217 -0.78 -0.36 -2.16
CA SER A 217 -0.40 -1.24 -1.05
C SER A 217 -0.08 -2.60 -1.66
N ALA A 218 1.21 -2.81 -1.96
CA ALA A 218 1.70 -3.95 -2.70
C ALA A 218 2.15 -5.07 -1.74
N GLY A 219 1.19 -5.82 -1.20
CA GLY A 219 1.46 -7.10 -0.54
C GLY A 219 1.70 -8.20 -1.58
N PHE A 220 2.60 -9.12 -1.29
CA PHE A 220 2.89 -10.28 -2.13
C PHE A 220 2.56 -11.60 -1.42
N ASP A 221 1.83 -11.54 -0.32
CA ASP A 221 1.34 -12.65 0.48
C ASP A 221 0.07 -13.31 -0.08
N SER A 222 -0.52 -12.74 -1.14
CA SER A 222 -1.49 -13.42 -2.00
C SER A 222 -0.86 -14.47 -2.94
N HIS A 223 0.49 -14.55 -2.96
CA HIS A 223 1.22 -15.54 -3.76
C HIS A 223 1.01 -16.96 -3.23
N LEU A 224 0.92 -17.94 -4.15
CA LEU A 224 0.83 -19.35 -3.83
C LEU A 224 1.97 -19.79 -2.91
N GLY A 225 1.63 -20.42 -1.79
CA GLY A 225 2.61 -20.90 -0.82
C GLY A 225 3.11 -19.87 0.19
N ASP A 226 2.52 -18.67 0.23
CA ASP A 226 2.78 -17.76 1.33
C ASP A 226 2.25 -18.33 2.65
N PRO A 227 3.04 -18.30 3.74
CA PRO A 227 2.64 -18.92 5.02
C PRO A 227 1.49 -18.17 5.72
N LEU A 228 1.20 -16.91 5.37
CA LEU A 228 0.16 -16.10 6.01
C LEU A 228 -1.06 -15.88 5.13
N GLY A 229 -1.07 -16.41 3.91
CA GLY A 229 -2.20 -16.35 2.98
C GLY A 229 -2.55 -17.72 2.38
N GLN A 230 -3.72 -17.82 1.79
CA GLN A 230 -4.21 -19.05 1.13
C GLN A 230 -4.78 -18.73 -0.27
N LEU A 231 -4.40 -17.58 -0.86
CA LEU A 231 -4.70 -17.29 -2.25
C LEU A 231 -3.67 -17.94 -3.18
N LEU A 232 -3.94 -17.96 -4.48
CA LEU A 232 -3.22 -18.80 -5.44
C LEU A 232 -2.58 -17.97 -6.57
N LEU A 233 -2.17 -16.74 -6.30
CA LEU A 233 -1.51 -15.90 -7.30
C LEU A 233 -0.07 -16.36 -7.54
N MET A 234 0.39 -16.15 -8.76
CA MET A 234 1.77 -16.36 -9.21
C MET A 234 2.37 -15.02 -9.66
N ASP A 235 3.68 -14.96 -9.88
CA ASP A 235 4.40 -13.76 -10.29
C ASP A 235 3.73 -13.02 -11.46
N GLN A 236 3.26 -13.78 -12.47
CA GLN A 236 2.61 -13.21 -13.63
C GLN A 236 1.30 -12.49 -13.31
N ASP A 237 0.57 -12.90 -12.27
CA ASP A 237 -0.68 -12.25 -11.88
C ASP A 237 -0.43 -10.85 -11.30
N PHE A 238 0.64 -10.68 -10.52
CA PHE A 238 1.08 -9.36 -10.04
C PHE A 238 1.58 -8.46 -11.18
N VAL A 239 2.25 -9.03 -12.19
CA VAL A 239 2.61 -8.31 -13.42
C VAL A 239 1.35 -7.81 -14.14
N ASP A 240 0.32 -8.66 -14.26
CA ASP A 240 -0.93 -8.29 -14.94
C ASP A 240 -1.67 -7.18 -14.17
N PHE A 241 -1.73 -7.26 -12.83
CA PHE A 241 -2.29 -6.18 -11.99
C PHE A 241 -1.51 -4.87 -12.17
N THR A 242 -0.19 -4.94 -12.14
CA THR A 242 0.68 -3.79 -12.33
C THR A 242 0.44 -3.14 -13.68
N ARG A 243 0.36 -3.95 -14.75
CA ARG A 243 0.09 -3.47 -16.11
C ARG A 243 -1.26 -2.78 -16.24
N ALA A 244 -2.31 -3.35 -15.63
CA ALA A 244 -3.64 -2.76 -15.64
C ALA A 244 -3.66 -1.39 -14.92
N LEU A 245 -2.97 -1.28 -13.77
CA LEU A 245 -2.85 -0.01 -13.05
C LEU A 245 -2.02 1.02 -13.80
N LYS A 246 -0.95 0.61 -14.50
CA LYS A 246 -0.18 1.52 -15.37
C LYS A 246 -1.05 2.08 -16.49
N GLN A 247 -1.83 1.24 -17.17
CA GLN A 247 -2.75 1.71 -18.22
C GLN A 247 -3.76 2.71 -17.68
N TRP A 248 -4.31 2.48 -16.49
CA TRP A 248 -5.18 3.44 -15.84
C TRP A 248 -4.44 4.74 -15.48
N ALA A 249 -3.25 4.65 -14.89
CA ALA A 249 -2.44 5.81 -14.55
C ALA A 249 -2.04 6.64 -15.78
N ASP A 250 -1.65 5.98 -16.86
CA ASP A 250 -1.29 6.66 -18.12
C ASP A 250 -2.47 7.45 -18.70
N SER A 251 -3.69 6.92 -18.57
CA SER A 251 -4.90 7.58 -19.07
C SER A 251 -5.47 8.65 -18.14
N SER A 252 -5.20 8.57 -16.83
CA SER A 252 -5.83 9.46 -15.82
C SER A 252 -4.87 10.43 -15.16
N CYS A 253 -3.66 9.99 -14.80
CA CYS A 253 -2.74 10.77 -13.95
C CYS A 253 -1.29 10.78 -14.46
N GLN A 254 -1.08 10.77 -15.79
CA GLN A 254 0.23 10.92 -16.41
C GLN A 254 1.26 9.83 -15.98
N GLY A 255 0.77 8.64 -15.61
CA GLY A 255 1.60 7.53 -15.16
C GLY A 255 2.10 7.66 -13.71
N ARG A 256 1.54 8.57 -12.90
CA ARG A 256 1.96 8.76 -11.50
C ARG A 256 1.53 7.60 -10.63
N ILE A 257 2.49 6.73 -10.29
CA ILE A 257 2.28 5.57 -9.41
C ILE A 257 3.36 5.53 -8.32
N VAL A 258 2.93 5.35 -7.09
CA VAL A 258 3.80 4.97 -5.97
C VAL A 258 3.36 3.61 -5.45
N SER A 259 4.22 2.60 -5.55
CA SER A 259 3.96 1.26 -5.05
C SER A 259 4.75 1.02 -3.76
N CYS A 260 4.05 0.75 -2.65
CA CYS A 260 4.63 0.51 -1.34
C CYS A 260 4.52 -0.97 -0.97
N LEU A 261 5.62 -1.58 -0.58
CA LEU A 261 5.62 -2.95 -0.06
C LEU A 261 4.82 -3.02 1.24
N GLU A 262 3.94 -4.00 1.32
CA GLU A 262 3.23 -4.39 2.54
C GLU A 262 3.65 -5.79 2.99
N GLY A 263 2.77 -6.80 2.90
CA GLY A 263 3.06 -8.19 3.23
C GLY A 263 3.83 -8.95 2.16
N GLY A 264 4.17 -10.18 2.48
CA GLY A 264 4.94 -11.11 1.67
C GLY A 264 5.97 -11.83 2.54
N TYR A 265 5.68 -13.09 2.90
CA TYR A 265 6.39 -13.80 3.96
C TYR A 265 7.07 -15.06 3.46
N ASN A 266 6.84 -15.47 2.22
CA ASN A 266 7.60 -16.53 1.58
C ASN A 266 8.91 -15.97 1.02
N LEU A 267 10.01 -16.15 1.76
CA LEU A 267 11.32 -15.60 1.39
C LEU A 267 11.93 -16.25 0.12
N GLU A 268 11.42 -17.42 -0.30
CA GLU A 268 11.88 -18.07 -1.52
C GLU A 268 11.28 -17.42 -2.79
N THR A 269 10.06 -16.90 -2.71
CA THR A 269 9.36 -16.32 -3.87
C THR A 269 9.32 -14.81 -3.88
N LEU A 270 9.25 -14.16 -2.70
CA LEU A 270 9.07 -12.70 -2.56
C LEU A 270 10.04 -11.89 -3.46
N GLY A 271 11.30 -12.28 -3.51
CA GLY A 271 12.31 -11.55 -4.27
C GLY A 271 11.99 -11.53 -5.77
N GLU A 272 11.60 -12.66 -6.34
CA GLU A 272 11.28 -12.80 -7.76
C GLU A 272 9.94 -12.14 -8.11
N THR A 273 8.94 -12.28 -7.24
CA THR A 273 7.63 -11.62 -7.42
C THR A 273 7.78 -10.10 -7.41
N VAL A 274 8.53 -9.55 -6.45
CA VAL A 274 8.86 -8.11 -6.40
C VAL A 274 9.64 -7.69 -7.65
N ARG A 275 10.62 -8.48 -8.10
CA ARG A 275 11.37 -8.18 -9.31
C ARG A 275 10.47 -8.12 -10.54
N ALA A 276 9.54 -9.07 -10.68
CA ALA A 276 8.58 -9.10 -11.79
C ALA A 276 7.66 -7.85 -11.79
N HIS A 277 7.15 -7.46 -10.60
CA HIS A 277 6.36 -6.24 -10.42
C HIS A 277 7.15 -4.98 -10.80
N VAL A 278 8.37 -4.82 -10.29
CA VAL A 278 9.22 -3.66 -10.57
C VAL A 278 9.64 -3.61 -12.02
N SER A 279 9.92 -4.76 -12.64
CA SER A 279 10.19 -4.84 -14.09
C SER A 279 9.02 -4.32 -14.92
N GLU A 280 7.78 -4.64 -14.53
CA GLU A 280 6.59 -4.12 -15.24
C GLU A 280 6.40 -2.63 -14.97
N LEU A 281 6.64 -2.13 -13.75
CA LEU A 281 6.61 -0.70 -13.46
C LEU A 281 7.62 0.10 -14.30
N ASN A 282 8.80 -0.46 -14.55
CA ASN A 282 9.90 0.20 -15.27
C ASN A 282 9.72 0.25 -16.80
N ARG A 283 8.81 -0.54 -17.36
CA ARG A 283 8.47 -0.53 -18.81
C ARG A 283 7.65 0.70 -19.19
#